data_6b776a4c1a5da9f7e2a5e1639f80263b
#
_entry.id   6b776a4c1a5da9f7e2a5e1639f80263b
#
_cell.length_a   1.000
_cell.length_b   1.000
_cell.length_c   1.000
_cell.angle_alpha   90.00
_cell.angle_beta   90.00
_cell.angle_gamma   90.00
#
_symmetry.space_group_name_H-M   'P 1'
#
loop_
_entity.id
_entity.type
_entity.pdbx_description
1 polymer ?
#
loop_
_entity_poly.entity_id
_entity_poly.type
_entity_poly.pdbx_seq_one_letter_code
_entity_poly.pdbx_strand_id
1 'polypeptide(L)'
;IMNVSVFPQCYAAIAGMLPSFGKKALVVDFGSWTIDSMMILDKRPDSTKCDTQNEGLIRCMRSINRLAVQVKNHKIDEADIQEYMITGRTSLPDEYKELMDQEINEFVNKVYRYQIECGYNLDMMLVYFVGGGAIVMKNFGKHQPNFHYALDVKANAKGFEKMARIALNNGR
;
A
#
# COMPACT_ATOMS: atom_id res chain seq x y z
N ILE A 1 -20.27 26.03 16.70
CA ILE A 1 -18.91 25.55 16.40
C ILE A 1 -19.08 24.12 15.86
N MET A 2 -18.72 23.91 14.60
CA MET A 2 -18.71 22.57 14.03
C MET A 2 -17.54 21.78 14.65
N ASN A 3 -17.83 20.61 15.24
CA ASN A 3 -16.78 19.71 15.68
C ASN A 3 -16.16 19.03 14.44
N VAL A 4 -14.86 19.22 14.25
CA VAL A 4 -14.09 18.57 13.20
C VAL A 4 -13.27 17.45 13.81
N SER A 5 -13.43 16.23 13.30
CA SER A 5 -12.58 15.08 13.67
C SER A 5 -11.66 14.75 12.50
N VAL A 6 -10.36 14.64 12.77
CA VAL A 6 -9.35 14.27 11.77
C VAL A 6 -8.82 12.89 12.08
N PHE A 7 -8.81 12.04 11.06
CA PHE A 7 -8.29 10.68 11.16
C PHE A 7 -7.26 10.43 10.05
N PRO A 8 -6.16 9.72 10.34
CA PRO A 8 -5.20 9.30 9.32
C PRO A 8 -5.85 8.36 8.30
N GLN A 9 -5.46 8.48 7.04
CA GLN A 9 -5.98 7.67 5.94
C GLN A 9 -5.77 6.17 6.19
N CYS A 10 -4.56 5.75 6.54
CA CYS A 10 -4.26 4.35 6.89
C CYS A 10 -5.21 3.79 7.96
N TYR A 11 -5.55 4.59 8.97
CA TYR A 11 -6.46 4.16 10.03
C TYR A 11 -7.89 3.99 9.53
N ALA A 12 -8.35 4.88 8.66
CA ALA A 12 -9.65 4.75 8.03
C ALA A 12 -9.75 3.44 7.22
N ALA A 13 -8.73 3.10 6.42
CA ALA A 13 -8.71 1.88 5.61
C ALA A 13 -8.95 0.61 6.41
N ILE A 14 -8.50 0.58 7.67
CA ILE A 14 -8.61 -0.60 8.55
C ILE A 14 -9.74 -0.52 9.58
N ALA A 15 -10.53 0.54 9.60
CA ALA A 15 -11.58 0.76 10.62
C ALA A 15 -12.59 -0.40 10.72
N GLY A 16 -12.81 -1.13 9.63
CA GLY A 16 -13.64 -2.34 9.61
C GLY A 16 -12.96 -3.59 10.18
N MET A 17 -11.63 -3.63 10.18
CA MET A 17 -10.81 -4.79 10.54
C MET A 17 -10.18 -4.68 11.92
N LEU A 18 -10.25 -3.52 12.58
CA LEU A 18 -9.67 -3.29 13.91
C LEU A 18 -10.00 -4.36 14.97
N PRO A 19 -11.22 -4.95 15.00
CA PRO A 19 -11.52 -6.00 15.97
C PRO A 19 -10.62 -7.23 15.84
N SER A 20 -10.16 -7.56 14.63
CA SER A 20 -9.28 -8.70 14.37
C SER A 20 -7.79 -8.41 14.61
N PHE A 21 -7.42 -7.16 14.86
CA PHE A 21 -6.04 -6.80 15.13
C PHE A 21 -5.60 -7.29 16.50
N GLY A 22 -4.40 -7.87 16.53
CA GLY A 22 -3.70 -8.17 17.76
C GLY A 22 -3.21 -6.90 18.47
N LYS A 23 -2.32 -7.09 19.44
CA LYS A 23 -1.77 -5.97 20.22
C LYS A 23 -1.00 -4.97 19.37
N LYS A 24 -0.33 -5.44 18.31
CA LYS A 24 0.55 -4.62 17.46
C LYS A 24 0.40 -4.99 16.00
N ALA A 25 0.19 -4.00 15.14
CA ALA A 25 0.14 -4.17 13.70
C ALA A 25 0.74 -2.96 12.97
N LEU A 26 1.33 -3.18 11.81
CA LEU A 26 1.75 -2.15 10.87
C LEU A 26 0.73 -2.09 9.74
N VAL A 27 0.27 -0.89 9.40
CA VAL A 27 -0.55 -0.62 8.21
C VAL A 27 0.31 0.15 7.22
N VAL A 28 0.35 -0.33 5.98
CA VAL A 28 1.06 0.31 4.88
C VAL A 28 0.06 0.60 3.76
N ASP A 29 -0.24 1.87 3.53
CA ASP A 29 -1.20 2.33 2.52
C ASP A 29 -0.47 2.76 1.25
N PHE A 30 -0.78 2.08 0.16
CA PHE A 30 -0.19 2.32 -1.15
C PHE A 30 -1.07 3.24 -2.00
N GLY A 31 -0.69 4.50 -2.03
CA GLY A 31 -1.26 5.49 -2.94
C GLY A 31 -0.54 5.53 -4.30
N SER A 32 -1.08 6.37 -5.19
CA SER A 32 -0.44 6.63 -6.48
C SER A 32 0.88 7.39 -6.34
N TRP A 33 0.98 8.31 -5.37
CA TRP A 33 2.13 9.20 -5.17
C TRP A 33 2.94 8.87 -3.92
N THR A 34 2.28 8.44 -2.86
CA THR A 34 2.89 8.17 -1.55
C THR A 34 2.63 6.74 -1.10
N ILE A 35 3.47 6.29 -0.20
CA ILE A 35 3.27 5.12 0.64
C ILE A 35 3.29 5.63 2.07
N ASP A 36 2.17 5.44 2.77
CA ASP A 36 2.01 5.88 4.15
C ASP A 36 2.04 4.67 5.07
N SER A 37 2.81 4.77 6.16
CA SER A 37 2.97 3.70 7.14
C SER A 37 2.52 4.16 8.51
N MET A 38 1.81 3.30 9.24
CA MET A 38 1.31 3.61 10.56
C MET A 38 1.34 2.40 11.48
N MET A 39 1.92 2.57 12.65
CA MET A 39 1.82 1.58 13.72
C MET A 39 0.47 1.68 14.41
N ILE A 40 -0.15 0.52 14.62
CA ILE A 40 -1.34 0.37 15.46
C ILE A 40 -0.94 -0.37 16.73
N LEU A 41 -1.22 0.23 17.88
CA LEU A 41 -1.02 -0.36 19.21
C LEU A 41 -2.36 -0.43 19.93
N ASP A 42 -2.73 -1.62 20.42
CA ASP A 42 -4.00 -1.85 21.13
C ASP A 42 -5.20 -1.23 20.37
N LYS A 43 -5.24 -1.43 19.06
CA LYS A 43 -6.27 -0.95 18.11
C LYS A 43 -6.33 0.58 17.95
N ARG A 44 -5.30 1.32 18.36
CA ARG A 44 -5.19 2.77 18.22
C ARG A 44 -3.96 3.14 17.41
N PRO A 45 -4.03 4.23 16.62
CA PRO A 45 -2.85 4.75 15.94
C PRO A 45 -1.79 5.21 16.95
N ASP A 46 -0.54 4.83 16.71
CA ASP A 46 0.60 5.43 17.41
C ASP A 46 1.10 6.63 16.60
N SER A 47 0.75 7.83 17.04
CA SER A 47 1.10 9.08 16.35
C SER A 47 2.61 9.34 16.28
N THR A 48 3.41 8.64 17.08
CA THR A 48 4.88 8.76 17.06
C THR A 48 5.52 7.85 16.02
N LYS A 49 4.73 6.95 15.40
CA LYS A 49 5.16 5.97 14.40
C LYS A 49 4.27 5.99 13.18
N CYS A 50 4.29 7.15 12.51
CA CYS A 50 3.63 7.40 11.24
C CYS A 50 4.67 7.98 10.28
N ASP A 51 4.83 7.34 9.13
CA ASP A 51 5.83 7.73 8.13
C ASP A 51 5.18 7.84 6.76
N THR A 52 5.65 8.78 5.94
CA THR A 52 5.22 8.96 4.55
C THR A 52 6.43 8.92 3.63
N GLN A 53 6.38 8.05 2.64
CA GLN A 53 7.38 7.92 1.59
C GLN A 53 6.82 8.43 0.26
N ASN A 54 7.54 9.32 -0.41
CA ASN A 54 7.19 9.85 -1.73
C ASN A 54 7.58 8.86 -2.86
N GLU A 55 7.14 7.62 -2.77
CA GLU A 55 7.51 6.51 -3.66
C GLU A 55 6.28 5.68 -4.03
N GLY A 56 5.20 6.34 -4.47
CA GLY A 56 3.98 5.64 -4.88
C GLY A 56 4.09 4.92 -6.22
N LEU A 57 3.02 4.25 -6.62
CA LEU A 57 2.96 3.38 -7.82
C LEU A 57 3.35 4.09 -9.12
N ILE A 58 3.07 5.38 -9.25
CA ILE A 58 3.44 6.18 -10.43
C ILE A 58 4.96 6.20 -10.63
N ARG A 59 5.75 6.21 -9.54
CA ARG A 59 7.21 6.17 -9.67
C ARG A 59 7.71 4.81 -10.17
N CYS A 60 7.10 3.72 -9.73
CA CYS A 60 7.38 2.39 -10.24
C CYS A 60 7.10 2.32 -11.76
N MET A 61 5.94 2.76 -12.21
CA MET A 61 5.57 2.80 -13.64
C MET A 61 6.52 3.66 -14.47
N ARG A 62 6.94 4.81 -13.92
CA ARG A 62 7.92 5.68 -14.59
C ARG A 62 9.30 5.03 -14.68
N SER A 63 9.73 4.28 -13.66
CA SER A 63 10.98 3.51 -13.70
C SER A 63 10.94 2.44 -14.76
N ILE A 64 9.85 1.67 -14.84
CA ILE A 64 9.63 0.68 -15.91
C ILE A 64 9.79 1.33 -17.29
N ASN A 65 9.08 2.42 -17.52
CA ASN A 65 9.14 3.12 -18.82
C ASN A 65 10.50 3.74 -19.11
N ARG A 66 11.23 4.22 -18.10
CA ARG A 66 12.60 4.69 -18.26
C ARG A 66 13.52 3.56 -18.71
N LEU A 67 13.43 2.39 -18.05
CA LEU A 67 14.23 1.22 -18.41
C LEU A 67 13.85 0.70 -19.80
N ALA A 68 12.56 0.62 -20.14
CA ALA A 68 12.10 0.22 -21.46
C ALA A 68 12.64 1.13 -22.59
N VAL A 69 12.66 2.43 -22.37
CA VAL A 69 13.26 3.37 -23.34
C VAL A 69 14.77 3.16 -23.46
N GLN A 70 15.48 2.92 -22.35
CA GLN A 70 16.93 2.70 -22.38
C GLN A 70 17.31 1.41 -23.12
N VAL A 71 16.54 0.33 -22.94
CA VAL A 71 16.88 -1.00 -23.48
C VAL A 71 16.24 -1.26 -24.84
N LYS A 72 15.02 -0.78 -25.07
CA LYS A 72 14.22 -1.07 -26.25
C LYS A 72 13.95 0.15 -27.14
N ASN A 73 14.34 1.35 -26.71
CA ASN A 73 14.05 2.62 -27.36
C ASN A 73 12.54 2.90 -27.55
N HIS A 74 11.70 2.25 -26.77
CA HIS A 74 10.23 2.40 -26.78
C HIS A 74 9.68 2.39 -25.37
N LYS A 75 8.55 3.11 -25.17
CA LYS A 75 7.76 3.03 -23.94
C LYS A 75 6.78 1.86 -24.01
N ILE A 76 6.46 1.32 -22.86
CA ILE A 76 5.32 0.42 -22.67
C ILE A 76 4.10 1.30 -22.36
N ASP A 77 2.92 0.94 -22.88
CA ASP A 77 1.69 1.64 -22.52
C ASP A 77 1.43 1.54 -21.01
N GLU A 78 1.02 2.64 -20.39
CA GLU A 78 0.76 2.67 -18.97
C GLU A 78 -0.38 1.71 -18.56
N ALA A 79 -1.36 1.48 -19.45
CA ALA A 79 -2.43 0.53 -19.22
C ALA A 79 -1.91 -0.91 -19.15
N ASP A 80 -0.96 -1.28 -20.02
CA ASP A 80 -0.34 -2.62 -20.02
C ASP A 80 0.50 -2.84 -18.75
N ILE A 81 1.23 -1.81 -18.30
CA ILE A 81 1.97 -1.87 -17.03
C ILE A 81 0.99 -2.04 -15.86
N GLN A 82 -0.09 -1.27 -15.82
CA GLN A 82 -1.10 -1.37 -14.76
C GLN A 82 -1.78 -2.73 -14.74
N GLU A 83 -2.17 -3.24 -15.91
CA GLU A 83 -2.74 -4.59 -16.02
C GLU A 83 -1.78 -5.63 -15.48
N TYR A 84 -0.50 -5.56 -15.86
CA TYR A 84 0.51 -6.47 -15.36
C TYR A 84 0.69 -6.40 -13.84
N MET A 85 0.76 -5.19 -13.27
CA MET A 85 0.87 -4.98 -11.82
C MET A 85 -0.33 -5.57 -11.06
N ILE A 86 -1.53 -5.47 -11.63
CA ILE A 86 -2.78 -5.92 -11.00
C ILE A 86 -2.97 -7.44 -11.16
N THR A 87 -2.67 -7.99 -12.34
CA THR A 87 -3.01 -9.38 -12.68
C THR A 87 -1.84 -10.34 -12.60
N GLY A 88 -0.60 -9.84 -12.65
CA GLY A 88 0.61 -10.64 -12.83
C GLY A 88 0.71 -11.27 -14.23
N ARG A 89 -0.12 -10.83 -15.18
CA ARG A 89 -0.18 -11.38 -16.55
C ARG A 89 -0.04 -10.27 -17.58
N THR A 90 0.61 -10.57 -18.68
CA THR A 90 0.75 -9.66 -19.82
C THR A 90 0.73 -10.46 -21.12
N SER A 91 0.26 -9.81 -22.19
CA SER A 91 0.36 -10.31 -23.57
C SER A 91 1.61 -9.78 -24.29
N LEU A 92 2.39 -8.92 -23.63
CA LEU A 92 3.64 -8.39 -24.19
C LEU A 92 4.70 -9.50 -24.30
N PRO A 93 5.66 -9.37 -25.24
CA PRO A 93 6.79 -10.28 -25.34
C PRO A 93 7.56 -10.43 -24.03
N ASP A 94 8.14 -11.63 -23.80
CA ASP A 94 8.84 -11.96 -22.55
C ASP A 94 9.91 -10.95 -22.15
N GLU A 95 10.61 -10.37 -23.10
CA GLU A 95 11.61 -9.33 -22.85
C GLU A 95 11.06 -8.06 -22.19
N TYR A 96 9.82 -7.68 -22.48
CA TYR A 96 9.15 -6.56 -21.80
C TYR A 96 8.64 -6.97 -20.41
N LYS A 97 8.17 -8.21 -20.29
CA LYS A 97 7.80 -8.80 -19.01
C LYS A 97 8.98 -8.81 -18.04
N GLU A 98 10.16 -9.22 -18.49
CA GLU A 98 11.39 -9.23 -17.70
C GLU A 98 11.76 -7.81 -17.19
N LEU A 99 11.63 -6.78 -18.04
CA LEU A 99 11.87 -5.39 -17.64
C LEU A 99 10.86 -4.94 -16.56
N MET A 100 9.58 -5.29 -16.72
CA MET A 100 8.57 -4.97 -15.72
C MET A 100 8.84 -5.70 -14.40
N ASP A 101 9.16 -6.99 -14.46
CA ASP A 101 9.52 -7.80 -13.29
C ASP A 101 10.71 -7.21 -12.52
N GLN A 102 11.76 -6.81 -13.23
CA GLN A 102 12.94 -6.19 -12.63
C GLN A 102 12.58 -4.95 -11.81
N GLU A 103 11.87 -4.00 -12.41
CA GLU A 103 11.54 -2.73 -11.76
C GLU A 103 10.48 -2.89 -10.65
N ILE A 104 9.50 -3.78 -10.84
CA ILE A 104 8.49 -4.06 -9.80
C ILE A 104 9.15 -4.74 -8.60
N ASN A 105 10.05 -5.71 -8.81
CA ASN A 105 10.77 -6.37 -7.73
C ASN A 105 11.68 -5.38 -6.97
N GLU A 106 12.36 -4.46 -7.68
CA GLU A 106 13.16 -3.42 -7.03
C GLU A 106 12.28 -2.48 -6.20
N PHE A 107 11.13 -2.07 -6.73
CA PHE A 107 10.15 -1.27 -6.02
C PHE A 107 9.64 -1.96 -4.74
N VAL A 108 9.21 -3.22 -4.83
CA VAL A 108 8.75 -4.01 -3.69
C VAL A 108 9.83 -4.16 -2.63
N ASN A 109 11.06 -4.46 -3.04
CA ASN A 109 12.20 -4.56 -2.12
C ASN A 109 12.53 -3.23 -1.45
N LYS A 110 12.40 -2.10 -2.18
CA LYS A 110 12.58 -0.76 -1.63
C LYS A 110 11.53 -0.45 -0.56
N VAL A 111 10.29 -0.86 -0.76
CA VAL A 111 9.23 -0.72 0.25
C VAL A 111 9.60 -1.48 1.52
N TYR A 112 10.02 -2.74 1.43
CA TYR A 112 10.42 -3.52 2.61
C TYR A 112 11.62 -2.89 3.33
N ARG A 113 12.64 -2.47 2.59
CA ARG A 113 13.82 -1.79 3.17
C ARG A 113 13.42 -0.54 3.94
N TYR A 114 12.57 0.30 3.34
CA TYR A 114 12.08 1.51 3.99
C TYR A 114 11.37 1.21 5.31
N GLN A 115 10.49 0.21 5.35
CA GLN A 115 9.82 -0.17 6.60
C GLN A 115 10.81 -0.61 7.68
N ILE A 116 11.86 -1.34 7.30
CA ILE A 116 12.91 -1.77 8.22
C ILE A 116 13.73 -0.56 8.71
N GLU A 117 14.07 0.39 7.84
CA GLU A 117 14.77 1.64 8.17
C GLU A 117 13.96 2.51 9.14
N CYS A 118 12.63 2.53 9.03
CA CYS A 118 11.72 3.16 9.98
C CYS A 118 11.63 2.40 11.34
N GLY A 119 12.37 1.29 11.49
CA GLY A 119 12.43 0.50 12.72
C GLY A 119 11.28 -0.49 12.89
N TYR A 120 10.56 -0.85 11.82
CA TYR A 120 9.53 -1.87 11.88
C TYR A 120 10.12 -3.28 11.67
N ASN A 121 9.83 -4.19 12.59
CA ASN A 121 10.20 -5.60 12.43
C ASN A 121 9.05 -6.35 11.77
N LEU A 122 9.15 -6.53 10.45
CA LEU A 122 8.08 -7.12 9.64
C LEU A 122 7.83 -8.60 9.95
N ASP A 123 8.81 -9.31 10.51
CA ASP A 123 8.67 -10.74 10.82
C ASP A 123 7.93 -10.98 12.15
N MET A 124 7.90 -9.97 13.04
CA MET A 124 7.37 -10.10 14.39
C MET A 124 6.05 -9.34 14.63
N MET A 125 5.41 -8.83 13.57
CA MET A 125 4.15 -8.09 13.68
C MET A 125 3.21 -8.42 12.54
N LEU A 126 1.91 -8.21 12.75
CA LEU A 126 0.96 -8.25 11.66
C LEU A 126 1.20 -7.05 10.74
N VAL A 127 1.24 -7.28 9.44
CA VAL A 127 1.40 -6.24 8.43
C VAL A 127 0.19 -6.24 7.50
N TYR A 128 -0.48 -5.10 7.40
CA TYR A 128 -1.64 -4.90 6.54
C TYR A 128 -1.27 -3.96 5.40
N PHE A 129 -1.23 -4.50 4.18
CA PHE A 129 -1.11 -3.72 2.97
C PHE A 129 -2.49 -3.29 2.50
N VAL A 130 -2.71 -1.99 2.37
CA VAL A 130 -3.99 -1.39 1.97
C VAL A 130 -3.79 -0.42 0.80
N GLY A 131 -4.87 0.11 0.24
CA GLY A 131 -4.82 1.02 -0.89
C GLY A 131 -4.65 0.32 -2.24
N GLY A 132 -4.56 1.11 -3.32
CA GLY A 132 -4.52 0.61 -4.69
C GLY A 132 -3.31 -0.27 -5.01
N GLY A 133 -2.18 -0.08 -4.32
CA GLY A 133 -0.96 -0.85 -4.52
C GLY A 133 -0.84 -2.12 -3.68
N ALA A 134 -1.79 -2.40 -2.79
CA ALA A 134 -1.79 -3.64 -2.02
C ALA A 134 -1.78 -4.90 -2.90
N ILE A 135 -2.40 -4.82 -4.08
CA ILE A 135 -2.40 -5.91 -5.07
C ILE A 135 -0.99 -6.17 -5.63
N VAL A 136 -0.17 -5.14 -5.81
CA VAL A 136 1.22 -5.28 -6.27
C VAL A 136 2.05 -6.01 -5.23
N MET A 137 1.92 -5.65 -3.96
CA MET A 137 2.58 -6.35 -2.86
C MET A 137 2.12 -7.80 -2.74
N LYS A 138 0.84 -8.09 -3.05
CA LYS A 138 0.31 -9.45 -3.08
C LYS A 138 0.88 -10.27 -4.24
N ASN A 139 1.01 -9.68 -5.43
CA ASN A 139 1.41 -10.41 -6.64
C ASN A 139 2.94 -10.59 -6.73
N PHE A 140 3.71 -9.60 -6.27
CA PHE A 140 5.16 -9.53 -6.48
C PHE A 140 5.96 -9.49 -5.18
N GLY A 141 5.30 -9.37 -4.03
CA GLY A 141 5.94 -9.30 -2.73
C GLY A 141 6.19 -10.67 -2.09
N LYS A 142 6.78 -10.63 -0.91
CA LYS A 142 6.98 -11.83 -0.09
C LYS A 142 5.65 -12.33 0.46
N HIS A 143 5.43 -13.64 0.43
CA HIS A 143 4.29 -14.26 1.06
C HIS A 143 4.69 -14.75 2.46
N GLN A 144 4.19 -14.04 3.49
CA GLN A 144 4.39 -14.42 4.89
C GLN A 144 3.04 -14.60 5.59
N PRO A 145 2.92 -15.50 6.57
CA PRO A 145 1.64 -15.76 7.26
C PRO A 145 1.07 -14.54 7.99
N ASN A 146 1.92 -13.60 8.37
CA ASN A 146 1.56 -12.36 9.08
C ASN A 146 1.30 -11.18 8.12
N PHE A 147 1.36 -11.39 6.80
CA PHE A 147 1.05 -10.37 5.79
C PHE A 147 -0.39 -10.50 5.31
N HIS A 148 -1.12 -9.40 5.38
CA HIS A 148 -2.53 -9.31 4.98
C HIS A 148 -2.70 -8.22 3.93
N TYR A 149 -3.61 -8.45 2.97
CA TYR A 149 -3.83 -7.57 1.84
C TYR A 149 -5.31 -7.17 1.77
N ALA A 150 -5.60 -5.89 1.98
CA ALA A 150 -6.94 -5.32 1.79
C ALA A 150 -7.03 -4.75 0.37
N LEU A 151 -7.58 -5.52 -0.55
CA LEU A 151 -7.62 -5.20 -1.98
C LEU A 151 -8.77 -4.25 -2.37
N ASP A 152 -9.58 -3.81 -1.41
CA ASP A 152 -10.66 -2.85 -1.67
C ASP A 152 -10.07 -1.44 -1.79
N VAL A 153 -9.96 -0.94 -3.01
CA VAL A 153 -9.47 0.42 -3.31
C VAL A 153 -10.31 1.52 -2.66
N LYS A 154 -11.54 1.21 -2.22
CA LYS A 154 -12.44 2.12 -1.50
C LYS A 154 -12.36 1.98 0.02
N ALA A 155 -11.41 1.18 0.55
CA ALA A 155 -11.30 0.91 1.98
C ALA A 155 -11.23 2.21 2.81
N ASN A 156 -10.43 3.18 2.40
CA ASN A 156 -10.33 4.49 3.05
C ASN A 156 -11.67 5.22 3.10
N ALA A 157 -12.37 5.33 1.97
CA ALA A 157 -13.66 6.02 1.89
C ALA A 157 -14.72 5.35 2.79
N LYS A 158 -14.82 4.02 2.73
CA LYS A 158 -15.73 3.24 3.59
C LYS A 158 -15.39 3.38 5.07
N GLY A 159 -14.09 3.44 5.38
CA GLY A 159 -13.62 3.64 6.74
C GLY A 159 -14.00 5.02 7.29
N PHE A 160 -13.79 6.07 6.54
CA PHE A 160 -14.22 7.42 6.92
C PHE A 160 -15.73 7.51 7.12
N GLU A 161 -16.54 6.91 6.23
CA GLU A 161 -17.99 6.86 6.39
C GLU A 161 -18.36 6.15 7.71
N LYS A 162 -17.76 5.00 8.00
CA LYS A 162 -18.01 4.25 9.24
C LYS A 162 -17.68 5.07 10.48
N MET A 163 -16.52 5.73 10.47
CA MET A 163 -16.08 6.56 11.60
C MET A 163 -16.98 7.77 11.81
N ALA A 164 -17.41 8.43 10.73
CA ALA A 164 -18.36 9.53 10.79
C ALA A 164 -19.72 9.10 11.38
N ARG A 165 -20.24 7.93 10.97
CA ARG A 165 -21.48 7.35 11.54
C ARG A 165 -21.35 7.09 13.04
N ILE A 166 -20.21 6.54 13.49
CA ILE A 166 -19.95 6.30 14.92
C ILE A 166 -19.91 7.62 15.69
N ALA A 167 -19.22 8.63 15.18
CA ALA A 167 -19.13 9.94 15.82
C ALA A 167 -20.50 10.62 15.96
N LEU A 168 -21.33 10.56 14.92
CA LEU A 168 -22.70 11.09 14.95
C LEU A 168 -23.62 10.38 15.94
N ASN A 169 -23.46 9.06 16.09
CA ASN A 169 -24.27 8.27 17.02
C ASN A 169 -23.85 8.46 18.48
N ASN A 170 -22.56 8.70 18.74
CA ASN A 170 -22.03 8.94 20.09
C ASN A 170 -22.24 10.40 20.58
N GLY A 171 -22.60 11.31 19.68
CA GLY A 171 -22.92 12.71 20.00
C GLY A 171 -24.39 13.00 20.31
N ARG A 172 -25.21 11.94 20.32
CA ARG A 172 -26.62 11.96 20.79
C ARG A 172 -26.70 11.27 22.14
#